data_d41145f38b1b5511b8f55ba95aa7e5e0
#
_entry.id   d41145f38b1b5511b8f55ba95aa7e5e0
#
_cell.length_a   1.000
_cell.length_b   1.000
_cell.length_c   1.000
_cell.angle_alpha   90.00
_cell.angle_beta   90.00
_cell.angle_gamma   90.00
#
_symmetry.space_group_name_H-M   'P 1'
#
loop_
_entity.id
_entity.type
_entity.pdbx_description
1 polymer ?
#
loop_
_entity_poly.entity_id
_entity_poly.type
_entity_poly.pdbx_seq_one_letter_code
_entity_poly.pdbx_strand_id
1 'polypeptide(L)'
;PRISLGLWHNFGSVDDFGVATDMIKYAFDSGVTHFDLANNYGPVPGSAEINFGKILKENFQGYRDELIISSKAGHEMWNGPYGGNSSRKNLMASIDQSLCRTGLDYFDIFYSHRYDGVTPVEETMQALIDIVKQGKALYVGISKYPPMQAKVAYEILRSAGVPCLISQYRYSMFDRAVEEEVLPLAAEQGSGFIAFSPLAQGLLTNKYLHGIPEHSRAARATGFLKVDQVTEDKVEKARRLNEVAVRRGQTLAEMALAW
;
A
#
# COMPACT_ATOMS: atom_id res chain seq x y z
N PRO A 1 -1.75 -7.16 -12.79
CA PRO A 1 -1.57 -8.32 -11.90
C PRO A 1 -2.68 -8.39 -10.84
N ARG A 2 -2.98 -9.60 -10.32
CA ARG A 2 -3.95 -9.77 -9.21
C ARG A 2 -3.27 -9.63 -7.84
N ILE A 3 -1.96 -9.76 -7.80
CA ILE A 3 -1.13 -9.65 -6.61
C ILE A 3 -0.09 -8.55 -6.83
N SER A 4 0.15 -7.75 -5.82
CA SER A 4 1.24 -6.77 -5.78
C SER A 4 2.08 -6.96 -4.52
N LEU A 5 3.37 -6.63 -4.60
CA LEU A 5 4.27 -6.64 -3.46
C LEU A 5 4.28 -5.25 -2.81
N GLY A 6 3.77 -5.16 -1.59
CA GLY A 6 3.84 -3.94 -0.78
C GLY A 6 5.18 -3.81 -0.07
N LEU A 7 5.83 -2.68 -0.21
CA LEU A 7 7.18 -2.43 0.29
C LEU A 7 7.21 -1.65 1.61
N TRP A 8 6.20 -1.84 2.46
CA TRP A 8 6.13 -1.14 3.75
C TRP A 8 7.11 -1.68 4.79
N HIS A 9 7.23 -3.01 4.91
CA HIS A 9 8.15 -3.68 5.83
C HIS A 9 9.15 -4.51 5.05
N ASN A 10 10.34 -4.72 5.64
CA ASN A 10 11.46 -5.49 5.11
C ASN A 10 12.23 -4.81 3.97
N PHE A 11 11.95 -3.54 3.69
CA PHE A 11 12.58 -2.79 2.59
C PHE A 11 13.19 -1.46 3.04
N GLY A 12 13.15 -1.16 4.36
CA GLY A 12 13.67 0.08 4.93
C GLY A 12 15.18 0.03 5.23
N SER A 13 15.68 1.09 5.86
CA SER A 13 17.10 1.24 6.18
C SER A 13 17.62 0.33 7.29
N VAL A 14 16.72 -0.31 8.04
CA VAL A 14 17.06 -1.25 9.14
C VAL A 14 16.94 -2.71 8.70
N ASP A 15 16.51 -2.94 7.48
CA ASP A 15 16.30 -4.27 6.92
C ASP A 15 17.52 -4.70 6.09
N ASP A 16 17.70 -6.00 5.91
CA ASP A 16 18.78 -6.52 5.07
C ASP A 16 18.51 -6.22 3.59
N PHE A 17 19.41 -5.48 2.95
CA PHE A 17 19.26 -5.08 1.57
C PHE A 17 19.34 -6.25 0.58
N GLY A 18 20.15 -7.27 0.88
CA GLY A 18 20.27 -8.50 0.08
C GLY A 18 18.95 -9.26 0.09
N VAL A 19 18.38 -9.49 1.27
CA VAL A 19 17.08 -10.15 1.45
C VAL A 19 15.97 -9.36 0.74
N ALA A 20 15.96 -8.02 0.87
CA ALA A 20 15.00 -7.17 0.17
C ALA A 20 15.11 -7.30 -1.35
N THR A 21 16.35 -7.34 -1.87
CA THR A 21 16.63 -7.54 -3.30
C THR A 21 16.12 -8.89 -3.78
N ASP A 22 16.43 -9.96 -3.06
CA ASP A 22 16.01 -11.33 -3.41
C ASP A 22 14.48 -11.47 -3.39
N MET A 23 13.80 -10.84 -2.44
CA MET A 23 12.33 -10.83 -2.38
C MET A 23 11.71 -10.15 -3.61
N ILE A 24 12.25 -9.02 -4.05
CA ILE A 24 11.75 -8.29 -5.22
C ILE A 24 12.00 -9.09 -6.50
N LYS A 25 13.20 -9.65 -6.66
CA LYS A 25 13.55 -10.50 -7.82
C LYS A 25 12.66 -11.74 -7.88
N TYR A 26 12.51 -12.44 -6.75
CA TYR A 26 11.66 -13.62 -6.68
C TYR A 26 10.19 -13.30 -7.00
N ALA A 27 9.68 -12.17 -6.51
CA ALA A 27 8.33 -11.73 -6.83
C ALA A 27 8.16 -11.46 -8.33
N PHE A 28 9.10 -10.76 -8.95
CA PHE A 28 9.09 -10.47 -10.38
C PHE A 28 9.17 -11.76 -11.21
N ASP A 29 10.11 -12.64 -10.91
CA ASP A 29 10.29 -13.94 -11.58
C ASP A 29 9.06 -14.84 -11.44
N SER A 30 8.28 -14.64 -10.36
CA SER A 30 6.98 -15.30 -10.12
C SER A 30 5.78 -14.61 -10.78
N GLY A 31 6.01 -13.56 -11.60
CA GLY A 31 4.97 -12.84 -12.35
C GLY A 31 4.31 -11.69 -11.59
N VAL A 32 4.84 -11.26 -10.44
CA VAL A 32 4.38 -10.05 -9.74
C VAL A 32 5.07 -8.83 -10.35
N THR A 33 4.34 -8.04 -11.10
CA THR A 33 4.88 -6.85 -11.78
C THR A 33 4.52 -5.54 -11.07
N HIS A 34 3.64 -5.55 -10.08
CA HIS A 34 3.23 -4.35 -9.32
C HIS A 34 3.94 -4.29 -7.97
N PHE A 35 4.72 -3.22 -7.78
CA PHE A 35 5.44 -2.88 -6.55
C PHE A 35 4.85 -1.61 -5.94
N ASP A 36 4.34 -1.71 -4.70
CA ASP A 36 3.56 -0.66 -4.05
C ASP A 36 4.34 -0.02 -2.91
N LEU A 37 4.77 1.22 -3.11
CA LEU A 37 5.51 2.04 -2.16
C LEU A 37 4.63 3.12 -1.51
N ALA A 38 5.25 3.89 -0.63
CA ALA A 38 4.84 5.22 -0.21
C ALA A 38 6.07 6.01 0.25
N ASN A 39 5.97 7.34 0.18
CA ASN A 39 7.08 8.21 0.55
C ASN A 39 7.55 8.02 2.00
N ASN A 40 6.65 7.63 2.92
CA ASN A 40 6.94 7.41 4.33
C ASN A 40 7.31 5.96 4.69
N TYR A 41 7.44 5.05 3.71
CA TYR A 41 7.76 3.65 3.98
C TYR A 41 9.23 3.45 4.37
N GLY A 42 9.45 2.41 5.17
CA GLY A 42 10.67 2.06 5.88
C GLY A 42 10.66 2.58 7.31
N PRO A 43 11.44 2.06 8.27
CA PRO A 43 11.96 2.94 9.31
C PRO A 43 13.14 3.71 8.73
N VAL A 44 13.14 4.91 8.91
CA VAL A 44 13.41 6.20 8.31
C VAL A 44 12.52 6.40 7.07
N PRO A 45 11.56 7.35 7.15
CA PRO A 45 10.71 7.68 6.01
C PRO A 45 11.53 7.95 4.73
N GLY A 46 11.10 7.35 3.62
CA GLY A 46 11.80 7.45 2.34
C GLY A 46 12.82 6.35 2.06
N SER A 47 13.24 5.58 3.08
CA SER A 47 14.29 4.57 2.89
C SER A 47 13.85 3.40 2.00
N ALA A 48 12.57 3.02 2.02
CA ALA A 48 12.05 2.00 1.12
C ALA A 48 12.13 2.43 -0.36
N GLU A 49 11.80 3.69 -0.67
CA GLU A 49 11.96 4.23 -2.03
C GLU A 49 13.42 4.30 -2.46
N ILE A 50 14.34 4.69 -1.56
CA ILE A 50 15.78 4.72 -1.84
C ILE A 50 16.31 3.31 -2.14
N ASN A 51 15.97 2.33 -1.32
CA ASN A 51 16.41 0.95 -1.52
C ASN A 51 15.82 0.35 -2.80
N PHE A 52 14.54 0.58 -3.05
CA PHE A 52 13.89 0.13 -4.28
C PHE A 52 14.53 0.75 -5.52
N GLY A 53 14.83 2.05 -5.50
CA GLY A 53 15.52 2.73 -6.60
C GLY A 53 16.90 2.12 -6.91
N LYS A 54 17.68 1.76 -5.87
CA LYS A 54 18.95 1.03 -6.04
C LYS A 54 18.73 -0.34 -6.68
N ILE A 55 17.75 -1.10 -6.17
CA ILE A 55 17.42 -2.43 -6.70
C ILE A 55 17.00 -2.34 -8.15
N LEU A 56 16.15 -1.37 -8.53
CA LEU A 56 15.77 -1.15 -9.91
C LEU A 56 16.97 -0.88 -10.82
N LYS A 57 17.85 0.02 -10.39
CA LYS A 57 19.04 0.41 -11.14
C LYS A 57 20.00 -0.76 -11.34
N GLU A 58 20.15 -1.62 -10.34
CA GLU A 58 21.12 -2.72 -10.36
C GLU A 58 20.58 -3.99 -11.04
N ASN A 59 19.27 -4.26 -10.93
CA ASN A 59 18.72 -5.56 -11.31
C ASN A 59 17.64 -5.51 -12.38
N PHE A 60 17.03 -4.33 -12.68
CA PHE A 60 15.87 -4.23 -13.56
C PHE A 60 16.09 -3.27 -14.73
N GLN A 61 17.33 -3.12 -15.17
CA GLN A 61 17.65 -2.33 -16.38
C GLN A 61 16.94 -2.93 -17.60
N GLY A 62 16.17 -2.08 -18.30
CA GLY A 62 15.37 -2.48 -19.47
C GLY A 62 13.99 -3.07 -19.15
N TYR A 63 13.62 -3.22 -17.88
CA TYR A 63 12.30 -3.75 -17.49
C TYR A 63 11.30 -2.68 -17.02
N ARG A 64 11.64 -1.37 -17.13
CA ARG A 64 10.76 -0.29 -16.62
C ARG A 64 9.33 -0.40 -17.16
N ASP A 65 9.18 -0.70 -18.43
CA ASP A 65 7.88 -0.76 -19.11
C ASP A 65 7.07 -2.03 -18.78
N GLU A 66 7.71 -3.02 -18.16
CA GLU A 66 7.06 -4.23 -17.67
C GLU A 66 6.61 -4.11 -16.20
N LEU A 67 6.99 -3.02 -15.53
CA LEU A 67 6.72 -2.80 -14.13
C LEU A 67 5.61 -1.78 -13.92
N ILE A 68 4.72 -2.07 -12.97
CA ILE A 68 3.79 -1.10 -12.40
C ILE A 68 4.38 -0.66 -11.06
N ILE A 69 4.76 0.58 -10.96
CA ILE A 69 5.36 1.13 -9.74
C ILE A 69 4.44 2.20 -9.19
N SER A 70 3.97 2.01 -7.97
CA SER A 70 3.12 2.98 -7.31
C SER A 70 3.79 3.58 -6.07
N SER A 71 3.52 4.86 -5.80
CA SER A 71 3.87 5.50 -4.54
C SER A 71 2.74 6.40 -4.05
N LYS A 72 2.87 6.91 -2.83
CA LYS A 72 1.82 7.63 -2.11
C LYS A 72 2.42 8.75 -1.26
N ALA A 73 1.65 9.83 -1.06
CA ALA A 73 1.99 10.89 -0.12
C ALA A 73 0.76 11.34 0.70
N GLY A 74 1.00 11.92 1.88
CA GLY A 74 -0.03 12.41 2.80
C GLY A 74 0.19 12.04 4.27
N HIS A 75 1.18 11.20 4.57
CA HIS A 75 1.69 10.97 5.92
C HIS A 75 2.92 11.84 6.19
N GLU A 76 3.26 11.97 7.47
CA GLU A 76 4.37 12.81 7.91
C GLU A 76 5.71 12.32 7.34
N MET A 77 6.44 13.24 6.70
CA MET A 77 7.74 13.03 6.08
C MET A 77 8.83 13.93 6.62
N TRP A 78 8.47 15.16 7.02
CA TRP A 78 9.40 16.12 7.59
C TRP A 78 8.69 17.03 8.59
N ASN A 79 9.43 17.64 9.50
CA ASN A 79 8.90 18.58 10.47
C ASN A 79 8.46 19.88 9.78
N GLY A 80 7.29 20.38 10.16
CA GLY A 80 6.75 21.63 9.66
C GLY A 80 5.32 21.52 9.13
N PRO A 81 4.69 22.65 8.81
CA PRO A 81 3.24 22.70 8.54
C PRO A 81 2.81 21.98 7.27
N TYR A 82 3.72 21.67 6.37
CA TYR A 82 3.43 21.01 5.09
C TYR A 82 4.02 19.60 5.00
N GLY A 83 4.58 19.06 6.07
CA GLY A 83 5.31 17.80 6.07
C GLY A 83 4.44 16.55 6.07
N GLY A 84 3.14 16.65 6.38
CA GLY A 84 2.34 15.46 6.68
C GLY A 84 0.85 15.52 6.36
N ASN A 85 0.43 16.39 5.45
CA ASN A 85 -0.97 16.53 5.05
C ASN A 85 -1.18 16.22 3.56
N SER A 86 -2.42 16.30 3.09
CA SER A 86 -2.80 16.05 1.71
C SER A 86 -2.92 17.33 0.88
N SER A 87 -2.34 18.45 1.36
CA SER A 87 -2.36 19.72 0.64
C SER A 87 -1.63 19.63 -0.70
N ARG A 88 -2.02 20.50 -1.61
CA ARG A 88 -1.34 20.65 -2.89
C ARG A 88 0.18 20.82 -2.72
N LYS A 89 0.61 21.66 -1.78
CA LYS A 89 2.03 21.89 -1.53
C LYS A 89 2.76 20.62 -1.10
N ASN A 90 2.17 19.81 -0.21
CA ASN A 90 2.77 18.55 0.21
C ASN A 90 2.83 17.54 -0.94
N LEU A 91 1.73 17.32 -1.67
CA LEU A 91 1.69 16.32 -2.74
C LEU A 91 2.66 16.63 -3.88
N MET A 92 2.72 17.91 -4.31
CA MET A 92 3.65 18.32 -5.37
C MET A 92 5.11 18.17 -4.95
N ALA A 93 5.47 18.58 -3.73
CA ALA A 93 6.83 18.39 -3.20
C ALA A 93 7.16 16.90 -3.00
N SER A 94 6.19 16.12 -2.53
CA SER A 94 6.38 14.69 -2.25
C SER A 94 6.61 13.87 -3.51
N ILE A 95 5.88 14.12 -4.60
CA ILE A 95 6.12 13.37 -5.85
C ILE A 95 7.53 13.63 -6.39
N ASP A 96 7.99 14.88 -6.37
CA ASP A 96 9.35 15.22 -6.84
C ASP A 96 10.44 14.56 -6.00
N GLN A 97 10.25 14.55 -4.67
CA GLN A 97 11.16 13.86 -3.77
C GLN A 97 11.13 12.33 -3.98
N SER A 98 9.96 11.74 -4.20
CA SER A 98 9.81 10.31 -4.45
C SER A 98 10.45 9.88 -5.78
N LEU A 99 10.27 10.66 -6.84
CA LEU A 99 10.96 10.44 -8.13
C LEU A 99 12.48 10.52 -7.96
N CYS A 100 12.97 11.51 -7.20
CA CYS A 100 14.40 11.63 -6.90
C CYS A 100 14.94 10.41 -6.12
N ARG A 101 14.21 9.92 -5.09
CA ARG A 101 14.63 8.76 -4.29
C ARG A 101 14.65 7.46 -5.09
N THR A 102 13.66 7.27 -5.93
CA THR A 102 13.54 6.05 -6.76
C THR A 102 14.39 6.08 -8.02
N GLY A 103 14.79 7.27 -8.49
CA GLY A 103 15.47 7.47 -9.76
C GLY A 103 14.56 7.25 -10.98
N LEU A 104 13.25 7.37 -10.79
CA LEU A 104 12.25 7.22 -11.85
C LEU A 104 11.88 8.58 -12.46
N ASP A 105 11.52 8.58 -13.74
CA ASP A 105 10.96 9.76 -14.42
C ASP A 105 9.47 9.96 -14.10
N TYR A 106 8.75 8.86 -13.87
CA TYR A 106 7.33 8.85 -13.52
C TYR A 106 6.96 7.63 -12.68
N PHE A 107 5.87 7.72 -11.91
CA PHE A 107 5.17 6.58 -11.32
C PHE A 107 4.04 6.13 -12.23
N ASP A 108 3.73 4.83 -12.25
CA ASP A 108 2.52 4.34 -12.91
C ASP A 108 1.27 4.80 -12.18
N ILE A 109 1.27 4.72 -10.84
CA ILE A 109 0.16 5.17 -10.01
C ILE A 109 0.68 6.02 -8.86
N PHE A 110 0.10 7.21 -8.67
CA PHE A 110 0.38 8.02 -7.49
C PHE A 110 -0.87 8.23 -6.66
N TYR A 111 -0.78 7.94 -5.34
CA TYR A 111 -1.94 8.00 -4.46
C TYR A 111 -1.91 9.22 -3.54
N SER A 112 -3.08 9.79 -3.27
CA SER A 112 -3.31 10.44 -1.99
C SER A 112 -3.45 9.36 -0.91
N HIS A 113 -2.48 9.31 0.03
CA HIS A 113 -2.32 8.20 0.96
C HIS A 113 -3.42 8.11 2.01
N ARG A 114 -4.09 9.22 2.29
CA ARG A 114 -5.23 9.32 3.20
C ARG A 114 -6.00 10.62 2.99
N TYR A 115 -7.25 10.63 3.42
CA TYR A 115 -7.93 11.87 3.76
C TYR A 115 -7.41 12.35 5.12
N ASP A 116 -6.96 13.61 5.22
CA ASP A 116 -6.35 14.15 6.43
C ASP A 116 -7.34 14.86 7.37
N GLY A 117 -8.59 15.03 6.94
CA GLY A 117 -9.64 15.69 7.70
C GLY A 117 -9.57 17.22 7.73
N VAL A 118 -8.58 17.82 7.10
CA VAL A 118 -8.30 19.27 7.14
C VAL A 118 -8.27 19.88 5.75
N THR A 119 -7.51 19.29 4.83
CA THR A 119 -7.36 19.77 3.45
C THR A 119 -8.65 19.51 2.68
N PRO A 120 -9.22 20.52 1.99
CA PRO A 120 -10.34 20.31 1.09
C PRO A 120 -10.04 19.22 0.06
N VAL A 121 -10.99 18.33 -0.18
CA VAL A 121 -10.81 17.22 -1.15
C VAL A 121 -10.49 17.78 -2.54
N GLU A 122 -11.08 18.92 -2.90
CA GLU A 122 -10.88 19.63 -4.15
C GLU A 122 -9.40 20.01 -4.36
N GLU A 123 -8.74 20.53 -3.33
CA GLU A 123 -7.33 20.90 -3.39
C GLU A 123 -6.45 19.68 -3.62
N THR A 124 -6.71 18.61 -2.87
CA THR A 124 -5.97 17.34 -2.98
C THR A 124 -6.15 16.74 -4.38
N MET A 125 -7.39 16.66 -4.87
CA MET A 125 -7.67 16.10 -6.20
C MET A 125 -7.09 16.97 -7.32
N GLN A 126 -7.16 18.29 -7.20
CA GLN A 126 -6.51 19.17 -8.18
C GLN A 126 -4.99 18.96 -8.22
N ALA A 127 -4.35 18.70 -7.09
CA ALA A 127 -2.92 18.35 -7.07
C ALA A 127 -2.63 17.05 -7.83
N LEU A 128 -3.45 16.01 -7.63
CA LEU A 128 -3.30 14.74 -8.35
C LEU A 128 -3.52 14.92 -9.87
N ILE A 129 -4.52 15.70 -10.28
CA ILE A 129 -4.79 16.03 -11.68
C ILE A 129 -3.55 16.70 -12.31
N ASP A 130 -2.95 17.65 -11.62
CA ASP A 130 -1.79 18.38 -12.13
C ASP A 130 -0.54 17.51 -12.18
N ILE A 131 -0.37 16.56 -11.24
CA ILE A 131 0.69 15.55 -11.27
C ILE A 131 0.61 14.72 -12.55
N VAL A 132 -0.59 14.26 -12.93
CA VAL A 132 -0.80 13.52 -14.18
C VAL A 132 -0.53 14.41 -15.40
N LYS A 133 -1.05 15.64 -15.42
CA LYS A 133 -0.82 16.60 -16.51
C LYS A 133 0.66 16.95 -16.71
N GLN A 134 1.47 16.90 -15.63
CA GLN A 134 2.92 17.09 -15.68
C GLN A 134 3.69 15.84 -16.12
N GLY A 135 3.02 14.72 -16.33
CA GLY A 135 3.64 13.45 -16.72
C GLY A 135 4.41 12.75 -15.59
N LYS A 136 4.24 13.18 -14.33
CA LYS A 136 4.91 12.59 -13.17
C LYS A 136 4.23 11.31 -12.66
N ALA A 137 2.98 11.10 -13.03
CA ALA A 137 2.27 9.84 -12.86
C ALA A 137 1.36 9.58 -14.05
N LEU A 138 1.17 8.31 -14.43
CA LEU A 138 0.25 7.92 -15.49
C LEU A 138 -1.19 7.91 -15.00
N TYR A 139 -1.37 7.44 -13.78
CA TYR A 139 -2.69 7.29 -13.14
C TYR A 139 -2.64 7.77 -11.68
N VAL A 140 -3.82 7.99 -11.13
CA VAL A 140 -3.98 8.36 -9.73
C VAL A 140 -4.87 7.38 -8.99
N GLY A 141 -4.66 7.32 -7.67
CA GLY A 141 -5.49 6.57 -6.74
C GLY A 141 -5.73 7.32 -5.44
N ILE A 142 -6.66 6.82 -4.66
CA ILE A 142 -6.92 7.29 -3.30
C ILE A 142 -6.76 6.13 -2.31
N SER A 143 -6.45 6.44 -1.06
CA SER A 143 -6.34 5.42 -0.02
C SER A 143 -6.99 5.90 1.28
N LYS A 144 -7.75 5.03 1.93
CA LYS A 144 -8.37 5.29 3.25
C LYS A 144 -9.26 6.53 3.31
N TYR A 145 -9.91 6.89 2.21
CA TYR A 145 -10.92 7.95 2.19
C TYR A 145 -12.23 7.42 2.78
N PRO A 146 -12.91 8.17 3.68
CA PRO A 146 -14.27 7.83 4.06
C PRO A 146 -15.19 7.85 2.82
N PRO A 147 -16.29 7.08 2.79
CA PRO A 147 -17.13 6.91 1.59
C PRO A 147 -17.59 8.22 0.94
N MET A 148 -18.03 9.19 1.75
CA MET A 148 -18.49 10.48 1.25
C MET A 148 -17.39 11.26 0.55
N GLN A 149 -16.19 11.33 1.15
CA GLN A 149 -15.03 12.02 0.57
C GLN A 149 -14.47 11.27 -0.64
N ALA A 150 -14.55 9.94 -0.63
CA ALA A 150 -14.19 9.13 -1.80
C ALA A 150 -15.09 9.43 -2.98
N LYS A 151 -16.42 9.55 -2.76
CA LYS A 151 -17.37 9.91 -3.80
C LYS A 151 -17.04 11.27 -4.42
N VAL A 152 -16.80 12.29 -3.60
CA VAL A 152 -16.40 13.63 -4.08
C VAL A 152 -15.10 13.56 -4.87
N ALA A 153 -14.10 12.81 -4.38
CA ALA A 153 -12.83 12.63 -5.07
C ALA A 153 -13.00 12.00 -6.45
N TYR A 154 -13.82 10.96 -6.58
CA TYR A 154 -14.12 10.32 -7.87
C TYR A 154 -14.79 11.27 -8.84
N GLU A 155 -15.76 12.06 -8.39
CA GLU A 155 -16.49 13.01 -9.22
C GLU A 155 -15.56 14.10 -9.77
N ILE A 156 -14.68 14.67 -8.93
CA ILE A 156 -13.69 15.69 -9.33
C ILE A 156 -12.71 15.12 -10.35
N LEU A 157 -12.09 13.97 -10.04
CA LEU A 157 -11.11 13.36 -10.92
C LEU A 157 -11.71 12.98 -12.27
N ARG A 158 -12.91 12.40 -12.28
CA ARG A 158 -13.63 12.04 -13.52
C ARG A 158 -13.96 13.28 -14.36
N SER A 159 -14.48 14.35 -13.74
CA SER A 159 -14.83 15.60 -14.44
C SER A 159 -13.63 16.26 -15.09
N ALA A 160 -12.42 16.03 -14.56
CA ALA A 160 -11.17 16.54 -15.12
C ALA A 160 -10.54 15.63 -16.19
N GLY A 161 -11.18 14.51 -16.53
CA GLY A 161 -10.67 13.52 -17.48
C GLY A 161 -9.49 12.68 -16.93
N VAL A 162 -9.30 12.66 -15.61
CA VAL A 162 -8.28 11.87 -14.90
C VAL A 162 -9.00 10.94 -13.90
N PRO A 163 -9.71 9.90 -14.35
CA PRO A 163 -10.47 9.05 -13.43
C PRO A 163 -9.56 8.35 -12.42
N CYS A 164 -10.07 8.15 -11.21
CA CYS A 164 -9.38 7.38 -10.18
C CYS A 164 -9.23 5.92 -10.64
N LEU A 165 -8.01 5.50 -10.92
CA LEU A 165 -7.76 4.15 -11.42
C LEU A 165 -8.07 3.10 -10.36
N ILE A 166 -7.67 3.35 -9.11
CA ILE A 166 -7.67 2.33 -8.06
C ILE A 166 -7.76 2.96 -6.67
N SER A 167 -8.44 2.26 -5.77
CA SER A 167 -8.59 2.65 -4.37
C SER A 167 -7.97 1.61 -3.45
N GLN A 168 -7.16 2.07 -2.49
CA GLN A 168 -6.43 1.20 -1.60
C GLN A 168 -6.93 1.29 -0.16
N TYR A 169 -7.39 0.16 0.39
CA TYR A 169 -7.93 0.09 1.75
C TYR A 169 -7.46 -1.15 2.49
N ARG A 170 -7.58 -1.10 3.83
CA ARG A 170 -7.43 -2.29 4.65
C ARG A 170 -8.61 -3.22 4.40
N TYR A 171 -8.31 -4.46 4.02
CA TYR A 171 -9.33 -5.46 3.81
C TYR A 171 -8.77 -6.86 4.03
N SER A 172 -9.46 -7.65 4.81
CA SER A 172 -9.11 -9.01 5.13
C SER A 172 -10.31 -9.73 5.72
N MET A 173 -10.25 -11.04 5.91
CA MET A 173 -11.29 -11.79 6.63
C MET A 173 -11.59 -11.26 8.04
N PHE A 174 -10.65 -10.50 8.64
CA PHE A 174 -10.79 -9.89 9.97
C PHE A 174 -11.16 -8.41 9.95
N ASP A 175 -11.14 -7.76 8.81
CA ASP A 175 -11.48 -6.35 8.63
C ASP A 175 -12.28 -6.18 7.34
N ARG A 176 -13.61 -6.11 7.49
CA ARG A 176 -14.57 -6.15 6.37
C ARG A 176 -15.38 -4.85 6.22
N ALA A 177 -15.02 -3.80 6.94
CA ALA A 177 -15.77 -2.54 6.96
C ALA A 177 -15.97 -1.90 5.57
N VAL A 178 -15.06 -2.18 4.62
CA VAL A 178 -15.15 -1.63 3.25
C VAL A 178 -16.27 -2.23 2.39
N GLU A 179 -16.85 -3.37 2.80
CA GLU A 179 -17.85 -4.09 2.00
C GLU A 179 -19.19 -3.34 1.92
N GLU A 180 -19.55 -2.58 2.93
CA GLU A 180 -20.86 -1.93 3.01
C GLU A 180 -20.98 -0.74 2.06
N GLU A 181 -19.94 0.10 1.95
CA GLU A 181 -20.02 1.35 1.20
C GLU A 181 -18.88 1.50 0.18
N VAL A 182 -17.62 1.22 0.58
CA VAL A 182 -16.45 1.54 -0.25
C VAL A 182 -16.34 0.66 -1.49
N LEU A 183 -16.52 -0.65 -1.34
CA LEU A 183 -16.46 -1.58 -2.46
C LEU A 183 -17.58 -1.34 -3.48
N PRO A 184 -18.85 -1.18 -3.07
CA PRO A 184 -19.93 -0.81 -4.00
C PRO A 184 -19.66 0.51 -4.71
N LEU A 185 -19.20 1.54 -3.97
CA LEU A 185 -18.88 2.84 -4.54
C LEU A 185 -17.74 2.75 -5.57
N ALA A 186 -16.66 2.04 -5.27
CA ALA A 186 -15.55 1.84 -6.20
C ALA A 186 -16.02 1.14 -7.49
N ALA A 187 -16.85 0.10 -7.36
CA ALA A 187 -17.43 -0.63 -8.49
C ALA A 187 -18.34 0.27 -9.34
N GLU A 188 -19.21 1.07 -8.72
CA GLU A 188 -20.07 2.04 -9.40
C GLU A 188 -19.25 3.06 -10.21
N GLN A 189 -18.13 3.49 -9.65
CA GLN A 189 -17.24 4.46 -10.26
C GLN A 189 -16.27 3.87 -11.29
N GLY A 190 -16.25 2.54 -11.47
CA GLY A 190 -15.33 1.84 -12.36
C GLY A 190 -13.87 1.92 -11.87
N SER A 191 -13.65 2.20 -10.58
CA SER A 191 -12.34 2.22 -9.95
C SER A 191 -11.95 0.81 -9.47
N GLY A 192 -10.70 0.40 -9.70
CA GLY A 192 -10.15 -0.81 -9.13
C GLY A 192 -10.07 -0.73 -7.61
N PHE A 193 -9.95 -1.89 -6.98
CA PHE A 193 -9.75 -1.99 -5.53
C PHE A 193 -8.54 -2.85 -5.21
N ILE A 194 -7.67 -2.38 -4.31
CA ILE A 194 -6.52 -3.14 -3.82
C ILE A 194 -6.52 -3.16 -2.28
N ALA A 195 -6.36 -4.36 -1.73
CA ALA A 195 -6.31 -4.57 -0.29
C ALA A 195 -4.88 -4.44 0.25
N PHE A 196 -4.71 -3.67 1.33
CA PHE A 196 -3.51 -3.81 2.14
C PHE A 196 -3.81 -4.59 3.43
N SER A 197 -2.79 -5.23 4.00
CA SER A 197 -2.91 -6.13 5.15
C SER A 197 -3.88 -7.30 4.96
N PRO A 198 -3.92 -7.97 3.79
CA PRO A 198 -4.85 -9.09 3.55
C PRO A 198 -4.63 -10.26 4.52
N LEU A 199 -3.43 -10.39 5.08
CA LEU A 199 -3.09 -11.39 6.11
C LEU A 199 -3.26 -10.85 7.55
N ALA A 200 -3.94 -9.70 7.74
CA ALA A 200 -4.14 -9.07 9.04
C ALA A 200 -2.83 -9.01 9.87
N GLN A 201 -1.74 -8.55 9.22
CA GLN A 201 -0.38 -8.47 9.79
C GLN A 201 0.22 -9.81 10.22
N GLY A 202 -0.27 -10.91 9.68
CA GLY A 202 0.17 -12.27 9.98
C GLY A 202 -0.78 -13.07 10.86
N LEU A 203 -1.84 -12.47 11.39
CA LEU A 203 -2.88 -13.17 12.16
C LEU A 203 -3.63 -14.22 11.31
N LEU A 204 -3.76 -13.99 10.01
CA LEU A 204 -4.33 -14.93 9.05
C LEU A 204 -3.26 -15.84 8.42
N THR A 205 -2.33 -16.28 9.24
CA THR A 205 -1.32 -17.30 8.92
C THR A 205 -1.24 -18.30 10.07
N ASN A 206 -0.47 -19.37 9.90
CA ASN A 206 -0.21 -20.34 10.99
C ASN A 206 0.72 -19.79 12.09
N LYS A 207 1.28 -18.58 11.91
CA LYS A 207 2.33 -18.04 12.78
C LYS A 207 1.91 -17.87 14.25
N TYR A 208 0.65 -17.47 14.49
CA TYR A 208 0.14 -17.16 15.84
C TYR A 208 -0.82 -18.21 16.40
N LEU A 209 -1.06 -19.34 15.73
CA LEU A 209 -2.03 -20.36 16.16
C LEU A 209 -1.67 -21.01 17.51
N HIS A 210 -0.38 -21.05 17.85
CA HIS A 210 0.15 -21.72 19.04
C HIS A 210 0.88 -20.76 20.01
N GLY A 211 0.63 -19.45 19.87
CA GLY A 211 1.27 -18.42 20.66
C GLY A 211 2.01 -17.39 19.82
N ILE A 212 2.74 -16.48 20.48
CA ILE A 212 3.48 -15.39 19.82
C ILE A 212 4.96 -15.83 19.70
N PRO A 213 5.46 -16.12 18.48
CA PRO A 213 6.88 -16.47 18.32
C PRO A 213 7.80 -15.27 18.64
N GLU A 214 8.95 -15.54 19.23
CA GLU A 214 9.91 -14.55 19.70
C GLU A 214 10.37 -13.56 18.60
N HIS A 215 10.53 -14.03 17.37
CA HIS A 215 10.95 -13.22 16.22
C HIS A 215 9.77 -12.74 15.35
N SER A 216 8.53 -12.87 15.85
CA SER A 216 7.35 -12.43 15.13
C SER A 216 7.19 -10.91 15.13
N ARG A 217 6.36 -10.40 14.21
CA ARG A 217 6.04 -8.98 14.14
C ARG A 217 5.44 -8.44 15.45
N ALA A 218 4.62 -9.23 16.15
CA ALA A 218 4.03 -8.86 17.43
C ALA A 218 5.05 -8.76 18.56
N ALA A 219 6.15 -9.52 18.49
CA ALA A 219 7.21 -9.50 19.49
C ALA A 219 8.24 -8.37 19.27
N ARG A 220 8.28 -7.76 18.07
CA ARG A 220 9.21 -6.67 17.77
C ARG A 220 8.73 -5.34 18.34
N ALA A 221 9.59 -4.60 19.01
CA ALA A 221 9.27 -3.27 19.57
C ALA A 221 8.80 -2.27 18.49
N THR A 222 9.41 -2.33 17.31
CA THR A 222 9.07 -1.51 16.13
C THR A 222 7.91 -2.06 15.31
N GLY A 223 7.34 -3.22 15.69
CA GLY A 223 6.19 -3.84 15.00
C GLY A 223 4.91 -3.04 15.16
N PHE A 224 4.08 -2.95 14.12
CA PHE A 224 2.75 -2.33 14.18
C PHE A 224 1.69 -3.26 14.76
N LEU A 225 1.86 -4.58 14.66
CA LEU A 225 1.06 -5.53 15.42
C LEU A 225 1.63 -5.60 16.84
N LYS A 226 0.82 -5.29 17.83
CA LYS A 226 1.22 -5.37 19.24
C LYS A 226 0.72 -6.67 19.88
N VAL A 227 1.36 -7.08 20.98
CA VAL A 227 1.03 -8.32 21.70
C VAL A 227 -0.43 -8.34 22.14
N ASP A 228 -0.95 -7.22 22.64
CA ASP A 228 -2.34 -7.05 23.09
C ASP A 228 -3.38 -7.14 21.95
N GLN A 229 -2.95 -7.00 20.71
CA GLN A 229 -3.80 -7.16 19.52
C GLN A 229 -3.91 -8.62 19.05
N VAL A 230 -3.06 -9.51 19.56
CA VAL A 230 -3.11 -10.97 19.33
C VAL A 230 -4.01 -11.58 20.42
N THR A 231 -5.29 -11.29 20.36
CA THR A 231 -6.27 -11.76 21.32
C THR A 231 -6.66 -13.22 21.10
N GLU A 232 -7.07 -13.93 22.18
CA GLU A 232 -7.51 -15.32 22.06
C GLU A 232 -8.71 -15.47 21.10
N ASP A 233 -9.63 -14.52 21.07
CA ASP A 233 -10.76 -14.52 20.10
C ASP A 233 -10.27 -14.54 18.65
N LYS A 234 -9.26 -13.70 18.32
CA LYS A 234 -8.70 -13.68 16.96
C LYS A 234 -7.93 -14.96 16.64
N VAL A 235 -7.19 -15.48 17.61
CA VAL A 235 -6.44 -16.73 17.46
C VAL A 235 -7.39 -17.90 17.25
N GLU A 236 -8.47 -17.97 18.02
CA GLU A 236 -9.48 -19.02 17.87
C GLU A 236 -10.19 -18.94 16.50
N LYS A 237 -10.55 -17.75 16.05
CA LYS A 237 -11.07 -17.54 14.70
C LYS A 237 -10.06 -18.00 13.62
N ALA A 238 -8.77 -17.69 13.82
CA ALA A 238 -7.72 -18.12 12.89
C ALA A 238 -7.55 -19.65 12.89
N ARG A 239 -7.64 -20.33 14.06
CA ARG A 239 -7.61 -21.81 14.14
C ARG A 239 -8.76 -22.44 13.35
N ARG A 240 -9.98 -21.94 13.52
CA ARG A 240 -11.16 -22.42 12.78
C ARG A 240 -11.03 -22.18 11.28
N LEU A 241 -10.50 -21.02 10.85
CA LEU A 241 -10.21 -20.75 9.45
C LEU A 241 -9.11 -21.66 8.91
N ASN A 242 -8.09 -21.95 9.71
CA ASN A 242 -7.02 -22.88 9.34
C ASN A 242 -7.53 -24.30 9.11
N GLU A 243 -8.51 -24.78 9.89
CA GLU A 243 -9.17 -26.07 9.63
C GLU A 243 -9.86 -26.11 8.25
N VAL A 244 -10.49 -24.99 7.86
CA VAL A 244 -11.08 -24.87 6.52
C VAL A 244 -9.99 -24.88 5.45
N ALA A 245 -8.90 -24.14 5.64
CA ALA A 245 -7.79 -24.11 4.71
C ALA A 245 -7.19 -25.49 4.49
N VAL A 246 -6.91 -26.21 5.59
CA VAL A 246 -6.38 -27.60 5.53
C VAL A 246 -7.31 -28.53 4.73
N ARG A 247 -8.63 -28.49 4.94
CA ARG A 247 -9.60 -29.27 4.15
C ARG A 247 -9.57 -28.92 2.67
N ARG A 248 -9.14 -27.70 2.31
CA ARG A 248 -8.98 -27.23 0.92
C ARG A 248 -7.60 -27.54 0.34
N GLY A 249 -6.70 -28.17 1.11
CA GLY A 249 -5.31 -28.40 0.71
C GLY A 249 -4.48 -27.12 0.62
N GLN A 250 -4.84 -26.10 1.38
CA GLN A 250 -4.18 -24.78 1.39
C GLN A 250 -3.62 -24.46 2.78
N THR A 251 -2.64 -23.60 2.84
CA THR A 251 -2.28 -22.90 4.07
C THR A 251 -3.33 -21.82 4.38
N LEU A 252 -3.43 -21.39 5.64
CA LEU A 252 -4.32 -20.29 6.02
C LEU A 252 -3.98 -19.00 5.23
N ALA A 253 -2.69 -18.74 5.00
CA ALA A 253 -2.24 -17.58 4.24
C ALA A 253 -2.71 -17.63 2.77
N GLU A 254 -2.55 -18.77 2.09
CA GLU A 254 -3.03 -18.95 0.72
C GLU A 254 -4.54 -18.78 0.62
N MET A 255 -5.29 -19.37 1.55
CA MET A 255 -6.74 -19.20 1.59
C MET A 255 -7.14 -17.73 1.82
N ALA A 256 -6.46 -17.03 2.74
CA ALA A 256 -6.76 -15.63 3.06
C ALA A 256 -6.41 -14.68 1.89
N LEU A 257 -5.37 -14.99 1.12
CA LEU A 257 -5.03 -14.22 -0.09
C LEU A 257 -5.98 -14.50 -1.26
N ALA A 258 -6.47 -15.72 -1.35
CA ALA A 258 -7.41 -16.11 -2.41
C ALA A 258 -8.85 -15.58 -2.16
N TRP A 259 -9.19 -15.36 -0.89
CA TRP A 259 -10.48 -14.81 -0.49
C TRP A 259 -10.63 -13.36 -0.87
#